data_51d121027a209693fa18677eaa232fb2
#
_entry.id   51d121027a209693fa18677eaa232fb2
#
_cell.length_a   1.000
_cell.length_b   1.000
_cell.length_c   1.000
_cell.angle_alpha   90.00
_cell.angle_beta   90.00
_cell.angle_gamma   90.00
#
_symmetry.space_group_name_H-M   'P 1'
#
loop_
_entity.id
_entity.type
_entity.pdbx_description
1 polymer ?
#
loop_
_entity_poly.entity_id
_entity_poly.type
_entity_poly.pdbx_seq_one_letter_code
_entity_poly.pdbx_strand_id
1 'polypeptide(L)'
;YMAWEYFEKSWPDMKKEIGFGQLPVLIVDHQTKIWQSGSIMRYTAKLANTLPANEEDRAIADAIFESSQELFQPLNATINFKTGEEYEALKKTILAGFEPKIFYFNKYLESDKRGPFFLGENPSYCDFGVYHQLSMIRVLEPTIFDDWPKIVSFFNATENLSGVSEYLNSRPELVGIKEEPKLILKGKAVSTGMMPD
;
A
#
# COMPACT_ATOMS: atom_id res chain seq x y z
N TYR A 1 0.34 0.99 -11.47
CA TYR A 1 0.12 0.74 -12.88
C TYR A 1 0.30 2.03 -13.65
N MET A 2 1.31 2.12 -14.46
CA MET A 2 1.27 3.07 -15.57
C MET A 2 1.18 2.24 -16.85
N ALA A 3 -0.03 1.88 -17.24
CA ALA A 3 -0.28 1.41 -18.59
C ALA A 3 -0.51 2.66 -19.45
N TRP A 4 0.47 3.03 -20.23
CA TRP A 4 0.42 4.19 -21.14
C TRP A 4 -0.80 4.15 -22.07
N GLU A 5 -1.26 2.96 -22.39
CA GLU A 5 -2.43 2.70 -23.22
C GLU A 5 -3.78 3.10 -22.60
N TYR A 6 -3.83 3.36 -21.30
CA TYR A 6 -5.04 3.84 -20.61
C TYR A 6 -5.17 5.36 -20.59
N PHE A 7 -4.18 6.07 -21.11
CA PHE A 7 -4.20 7.52 -21.15
C PHE A 7 -4.41 8.00 -22.59
N GLU A 8 -5.52 8.71 -22.84
CA GLU A 8 -5.77 9.39 -24.11
C GLU A 8 -4.72 10.49 -24.41
N LYS A 9 -4.06 10.97 -23.36
CA LYS A 9 -2.98 11.95 -23.40
C LYS A 9 -1.71 11.36 -22.84
N SER A 10 -0.56 11.85 -23.29
CA SER A 10 0.72 11.51 -22.69
C SER A 10 0.78 11.93 -21.22
N TRP A 11 1.49 11.17 -20.39
CA TRP A 11 1.66 11.52 -18.99
C TRP A 11 2.20 12.94 -18.75
N PRO A 12 3.18 13.48 -19.52
CA PRO A 12 3.62 14.86 -19.38
C PRO A 12 2.51 15.90 -19.55
N ASP A 13 1.54 15.64 -20.41
CA ASP A 13 0.41 16.55 -20.62
C ASP A 13 -0.65 16.40 -19.53
N MET A 14 -1.00 15.19 -19.18
CA MET A 14 -1.92 14.91 -18.06
C MET A 14 -1.41 15.46 -16.74
N LYS A 15 -0.12 15.36 -16.49
CA LYS A 15 0.52 15.84 -15.26
C LYS A 15 0.25 17.32 -15.00
N LYS A 16 0.13 18.14 -16.04
CA LYS A 16 -0.15 19.57 -15.93
C LYS A 16 -1.59 19.86 -15.47
N GLU A 17 -2.51 18.94 -15.75
CA GLU A 17 -3.94 19.07 -15.42
C GLU A 17 -4.28 18.48 -14.04
N ILE A 18 -3.35 17.75 -13.43
CA ILE A 18 -3.52 17.05 -12.14
C ILE A 18 -2.89 17.87 -11.03
N GLY A 19 -3.66 18.14 -9.99
CA GLY A 19 -3.15 18.80 -8.79
C GLY A 19 -1.96 18.05 -8.19
N PHE A 20 -0.91 18.78 -7.81
CA PHE A 20 0.39 18.25 -7.37
C PHE A 20 1.15 17.40 -8.40
N GLY A 21 0.61 17.22 -9.63
CA GLY A 21 1.24 16.43 -10.69
C GLY A 21 1.51 14.97 -10.34
N GLN A 22 0.65 14.37 -9.51
CA GLN A 22 0.81 13.01 -9.00
C GLN A 22 -0.51 12.23 -9.03
N LEU A 23 -0.43 10.92 -9.22
CA LEU A 23 -1.52 9.97 -9.04
C LEU A 23 -1.36 9.25 -7.67
N PRO A 24 -2.46 8.77 -7.09
CA PRO A 24 -3.83 8.72 -7.61
C PRO A 24 -4.61 10.05 -7.46
N VAL A 25 -5.68 10.15 -8.24
CA VAL A 25 -6.70 11.20 -8.11
C VAL A 25 -8.07 10.53 -8.02
N LEU A 26 -8.84 10.86 -6.99
CA LEU A 26 -10.25 10.48 -6.88
C LEU A 26 -11.11 11.62 -7.45
N ILE A 27 -12.01 11.29 -8.38
CA ILE A 27 -13.00 12.21 -8.93
C ILE A 27 -14.36 11.85 -8.34
N VAL A 28 -14.95 12.79 -7.59
CA VAL A 28 -16.27 12.64 -6.97
C VAL A 28 -17.27 13.41 -7.81
N ASP A 29 -18.37 12.74 -8.20
CA ASP A 29 -19.50 13.31 -8.96
C ASP A 29 -19.07 14.09 -10.22
N HIS A 30 -18.03 13.60 -10.89
CA HIS A 30 -17.44 14.21 -12.09
C HIS A 30 -16.91 15.65 -11.92
N GLN A 31 -16.85 16.17 -10.70
CA GLN A 31 -16.50 17.57 -10.42
C GLN A 31 -15.35 17.72 -9.42
N THR A 32 -15.49 17.14 -8.25
CA THR A 32 -14.52 17.33 -7.17
C THR A 32 -13.37 16.38 -7.32
N LYS A 33 -12.14 16.90 -7.40
CA LYS A 33 -10.92 16.12 -7.45
C LYS A 33 -10.28 16.11 -6.06
N ILE A 34 -9.94 14.93 -5.57
CA ILE A 34 -9.20 14.71 -4.31
C ILE A 34 -7.88 14.04 -4.66
N TRP A 35 -6.79 14.63 -4.20
CA TRP A 35 -5.42 14.16 -4.43
C TRP A 35 -4.83 13.59 -3.15
N GLN A 36 -3.69 12.93 -3.28
CA GLN A 36 -2.95 12.25 -2.22
C GLN A 36 -3.69 11.01 -1.69
N SER A 37 -3.02 9.87 -1.73
CA SER A 37 -3.61 8.59 -1.30
C SER A 37 -4.15 8.62 0.12
N GLY A 38 -3.47 9.30 1.04
CA GLY A 38 -3.94 9.46 2.42
C GLY A 38 -5.24 10.26 2.53
N SER A 39 -5.39 11.35 1.76
CA SER A 39 -6.63 12.13 1.72
C SER A 39 -7.79 11.35 1.12
N ILE A 40 -7.51 10.59 0.04
CA ILE A 40 -8.49 9.70 -0.59
C ILE A 40 -8.92 8.61 0.39
N MET A 41 -7.97 8.00 1.10
CA MET A 41 -8.25 6.97 2.10
C MET A 41 -9.17 7.49 3.21
N ARG A 42 -8.88 8.65 3.79
CA ARG A 42 -9.73 9.26 4.84
C ARG A 42 -11.12 9.62 4.33
N TYR A 43 -11.21 10.13 3.10
CA TYR A 43 -12.49 10.44 2.48
C TYR A 43 -13.35 9.18 2.27
N THR A 44 -12.76 8.14 1.68
CA THR A 44 -13.46 6.85 1.46
C THR A 44 -13.79 6.13 2.76
N ALA A 45 -12.93 6.24 3.77
CA ALA A 45 -13.17 5.70 5.10
C ALA A 45 -14.43 6.28 5.75
N LYS A 46 -14.67 7.58 5.57
CA LYS A 46 -15.91 8.22 6.03
C LYS A 46 -17.15 7.62 5.35
N LEU A 47 -17.08 7.38 4.04
CA LEU A 47 -18.17 6.77 3.28
C LEU A 47 -18.42 5.31 3.65
N ALA A 48 -17.35 4.58 3.96
CA ALA A 48 -17.39 3.18 4.34
C ALA A 48 -17.65 2.93 5.85
N ASN A 49 -17.82 3.97 6.65
CA ASN A 49 -17.95 3.89 8.11
C ASN A 49 -16.77 3.18 8.80
N THR A 50 -15.56 3.37 8.25
CA THR A 50 -14.30 2.83 8.84
C THR A 50 -13.46 3.92 9.50
N LEU A 51 -14.01 5.12 9.68
CA LEU A 51 -13.42 6.16 10.53
C LEU A 51 -13.75 5.86 12.00
N PRO A 52 -12.76 5.97 12.91
CA PRO A 52 -13.04 5.91 14.35
C PRO A 52 -14.05 6.99 14.77
N ALA A 53 -14.85 6.68 15.80
CA ALA A 53 -15.96 7.55 16.21
C ALA A 53 -15.49 8.81 16.96
N ASN A 54 -14.45 8.67 17.78
CA ASN A 54 -13.91 9.79 18.56
C ASN A 54 -12.63 10.37 17.94
N GLU A 55 -12.28 11.59 18.31
CA GLU A 55 -11.16 12.33 17.73
C GLU A 55 -9.80 11.78 18.16
N GLU A 56 -9.69 11.24 19.38
CA GLU A 56 -8.47 10.64 19.90
C GLU A 56 -8.11 9.38 19.10
N ASP A 57 -9.07 8.48 18.88
CA ASP A 57 -8.87 7.28 18.05
C ASP A 57 -8.60 7.65 16.58
N ARG A 58 -9.18 8.75 16.07
CA ARG A 58 -8.84 9.27 14.73
C ARG A 58 -7.39 9.71 14.66
N ALA A 59 -6.92 10.45 15.66
CA ALA A 59 -5.53 10.90 15.70
C ALA A 59 -4.57 9.71 15.81
N ILE A 60 -4.92 8.68 16.59
CA ILE A 60 -4.15 7.43 16.68
C ILE A 60 -4.16 6.69 15.33
N ALA A 61 -5.32 6.57 14.68
CA ALA A 61 -5.42 5.97 13.34
C ALA A 61 -4.54 6.71 12.32
N ASP A 62 -4.55 8.04 12.36
CA ASP A 62 -3.68 8.85 11.52
C ASP A 62 -2.19 8.57 11.78
N ALA A 63 -1.78 8.52 13.04
CA ALA A 63 -0.39 8.23 13.40
C ALA A 63 0.06 6.84 12.90
N ILE A 64 -0.80 5.83 13.03
CA ILE A 64 -0.54 4.47 12.54
C ILE A 64 -0.47 4.46 11.01
N PHE A 65 -1.42 5.12 10.33
CA PHE A 65 -1.45 5.22 8.88
C PHE A 65 -0.19 5.93 8.35
N GLU A 66 0.14 7.12 8.85
CA GLU A 66 1.32 7.88 8.42
C GLU A 66 2.61 7.09 8.68
N SER A 67 2.70 6.41 9.82
CA SER A 67 3.84 5.53 10.14
C SER A 67 4.01 4.40 9.11
N SER A 68 2.90 3.87 8.57
CA SER A 68 2.95 2.85 7.52
C SER A 68 3.43 3.41 6.18
N GLN A 69 3.10 4.66 5.87
CA GLN A 69 3.51 5.29 4.61
C GLN A 69 5.02 5.50 4.50
N GLU A 70 5.74 5.52 5.61
CA GLU A 70 7.21 5.57 5.61
C GLU A 70 7.86 4.34 4.98
N LEU A 71 7.12 3.21 4.89
CA LEU A 71 7.57 1.99 4.21
C LEU A 71 7.48 2.08 2.69
N PHE A 72 6.67 3.01 2.17
CA PHE A 72 6.36 3.09 0.75
C PHE A 72 7.56 3.50 -0.11
N GLN A 73 8.30 4.52 0.29
CA GLN A 73 9.39 5.06 -0.54
C GLN A 73 10.51 4.04 -0.82
N PRO A 74 11.04 3.34 0.18
CA PRO A 74 12.04 2.30 -0.08
C PRO A 74 11.51 1.20 -0.99
N LEU A 75 10.23 0.81 -0.82
CA LEU A 75 9.62 -0.25 -1.62
C LEU A 75 9.42 0.15 -3.08
N ASN A 76 8.91 1.35 -3.31
CA ASN A 76 8.46 1.76 -4.65
C ASN A 76 9.55 2.45 -5.45
N ALA A 77 10.14 3.50 -4.92
CA ALA A 77 11.06 4.36 -5.67
C ALA A 77 12.40 3.70 -5.98
N THR A 78 12.81 2.73 -5.15
CA THR A 78 14.15 2.19 -5.22
C THR A 78 14.17 0.79 -5.81
N ILE A 79 13.35 -0.12 -5.28
CA ILE A 79 13.43 -1.53 -5.67
C ILE A 79 12.79 -1.84 -7.02
N ASN A 80 11.74 -1.09 -7.40
CA ASN A 80 11.01 -1.32 -8.64
C ASN A 80 11.82 -1.01 -9.91
N PHE A 81 12.98 -0.36 -9.77
CA PHE A 81 13.83 0.02 -10.90
C PHE A 81 15.17 -0.72 -10.92
N LYS A 82 15.32 -1.76 -10.12
CA LYS A 82 16.55 -2.54 -10.00
C LYS A 82 16.30 -3.99 -10.40
N THR A 83 17.33 -4.63 -10.91
CA THR A 83 17.34 -6.05 -11.30
C THR A 83 18.67 -6.70 -10.94
N GLY A 84 18.73 -8.04 -10.91
CA GLY A 84 19.95 -8.80 -10.69
C GLY A 84 20.61 -8.52 -9.33
N GLU A 85 21.94 -8.48 -9.29
CA GLU A 85 22.71 -8.30 -8.06
C GLU A 85 22.38 -6.99 -7.32
N GLU A 86 22.10 -5.93 -8.08
CA GLU A 86 21.73 -4.64 -7.50
C GLU A 86 20.38 -4.73 -6.78
N TYR A 87 19.41 -5.46 -7.35
CA TYR A 87 18.14 -5.74 -6.69
C TYR A 87 18.32 -6.53 -5.40
N GLU A 88 19.10 -7.61 -5.42
CA GLU A 88 19.33 -8.46 -4.24
C GLU A 88 20.02 -7.70 -3.10
N ALA A 89 21.05 -6.91 -3.42
CA ALA A 89 21.75 -6.09 -2.44
C ALA A 89 20.80 -5.04 -1.81
N LEU A 90 19.98 -4.41 -2.62
CA LEU A 90 19.02 -3.41 -2.18
C LEU A 90 17.89 -4.02 -1.37
N LYS A 91 17.33 -5.16 -1.82
CA LYS A 91 16.31 -5.94 -1.09
C LYS A 91 16.78 -6.22 0.33
N LYS A 92 18.00 -6.75 0.50
CA LYS A 92 18.57 -7.05 1.81
C LYS A 92 18.64 -5.81 2.71
N THR A 93 19.09 -4.69 2.15
CA THR A 93 19.19 -3.42 2.89
C THR A 93 17.84 -2.91 3.32
N ILE A 94 16.86 -2.94 2.43
CA ILE A 94 15.49 -2.46 2.68
C ILE A 94 14.81 -3.32 3.74
N LEU A 95 14.90 -4.65 3.64
CA LEU A 95 14.30 -5.57 4.61
C LEU A 95 14.85 -5.36 6.01
N ALA A 96 16.19 -5.20 6.15
CA ALA A 96 16.81 -4.88 7.43
C ALA A 96 16.31 -3.52 8.00
N GLY A 97 16.08 -2.54 7.13
CA GLY A 97 15.54 -1.23 7.52
C GLY A 97 14.07 -1.26 7.98
N PHE A 98 13.31 -2.29 7.60
CA PHE A 98 11.90 -2.42 8.01
C PHE A 98 11.71 -3.09 9.37
N GLU A 99 12.68 -3.86 9.85
CA GLU A 99 12.55 -4.62 11.10
C GLU A 99 12.11 -3.75 12.30
N PRO A 100 12.67 -2.56 12.55
CA PRO A 100 12.20 -1.71 13.66
C PRO A 100 10.73 -1.29 13.51
N LYS A 101 10.26 -1.02 12.30
CA LYS A 101 8.87 -0.64 12.04
C LYS A 101 7.93 -1.84 12.25
N ILE A 102 8.30 -3.01 11.77
CA ILE A 102 7.58 -4.27 11.98
C ILE A 102 7.44 -4.56 13.47
N PHE A 103 8.53 -4.41 14.23
CA PHE A 103 8.53 -4.55 15.69
C PHE A 103 7.49 -3.64 16.35
N TYR A 104 7.44 -2.35 15.99
CA TYR A 104 6.50 -1.42 16.59
C TYR A 104 5.05 -1.72 16.21
N PHE A 105 4.77 -2.11 14.97
CA PHE A 105 3.42 -2.54 14.59
C PHE A 105 2.98 -3.79 15.36
N ASN A 106 3.83 -4.81 15.46
CA ASN A 106 3.53 -6.01 16.24
C ASN A 106 3.29 -5.67 17.72
N LYS A 107 4.16 -4.85 18.32
CA LYS A 107 4.02 -4.41 19.71
C LYS A 107 2.73 -3.64 19.95
N TYR A 108 2.32 -2.79 19.00
CA TYR A 108 1.05 -2.06 19.11
C TYR A 108 -0.14 -3.00 19.09
N LEU A 109 -0.18 -3.95 18.16
CA LEU A 109 -1.19 -5.00 18.09
C LEU A 109 -1.22 -5.90 19.35
N GLU A 110 -0.09 -6.11 20.02
CA GLU A 110 0.01 -6.82 21.29
C GLU A 110 -0.61 -6.04 22.46
N SER A 111 -0.47 -4.72 22.44
CA SER A 111 -0.95 -3.86 23.53
C SER A 111 -2.47 -3.69 23.52
N ASP A 112 -3.11 -3.76 22.37
CA ASP A 112 -4.56 -3.71 22.28
C ASP A 112 -5.16 -5.13 22.31
N LYS A 113 -5.77 -5.45 23.42
CA LYS A 113 -6.39 -6.76 23.65
C LYS A 113 -7.83 -6.85 23.13
N ARG A 114 -8.35 -5.80 22.55
CA ARG A 114 -9.76 -5.71 22.10
C ARG A 114 -10.02 -6.42 20.77
N GLY A 115 -8.98 -6.76 20.01
CA GLY A 115 -9.20 -7.43 18.74
C GLY A 115 -7.95 -7.55 17.87
N PRO A 116 -8.09 -8.03 16.61
CA PRO A 116 -6.99 -8.25 15.72
C PRO A 116 -6.53 -6.99 14.96
N PHE A 117 -7.27 -5.88 15.06
CA PHE A 117 -6.97 -4.62 14.39
C PHE A 117 -6.35 -3.60 15.34
N PHE A 118 -5.75 -2.55 14.78
CA PHE A 118 -5.00 -1.57 15.56
C PHE A 118 -5.83 -0.82 16.61
N LEU A 119 -7.13 -0.65 16.37
CA LEU A 119 -8.05 0.04 17.28
C LEU A 119 -9.14 -0.87 17.87
N GLY A 120 -9.02 -2.18 17.75
CA GLY A 120 -9.93 -3.13 18.38
C GLY A 120 -10.49 -4.19 17.46
N GLU A 121 -11.78 -4.52 17.64
CA GLU A 121 -12.44 -5.62 16.93
C GLU A 121 -12.82 -5.28 15.48
N ASN A 122 -13.06 -4.00 15.19
CA ASN A 122 -13.46 -3.55 13.86
C ASN A 122 -12.30 -2.83 13.16
N PRO A 123 -12.11 -3.08 11.86
CA PRO A 123 -11.06 -2.41 11.12
C PRO A 123 -11.38 -0.92 10.95
N SER A 124 -10.33 -0.11 10.99
CA SER A 124 -10.35 1.28 10.58
C SER A 124 -9.50 1.48 9.33
N TYR A 125 -9.52 2.66 8.74
CA TYR A 125 -8.76 2.89 7.51
C TYR A 125 -7.25 2.71 7.67
N CYS A 126 -6.70 2.90 8.87
CA CYS A 126 -5.28 2.68 9.11
C CYS A 126 -4.89 1.21 8.94
N ASP A 127 -5.80 0.27 9.28
CA ASP A 127 -5.56 -1.16 9.11
C ASP A 127 -5.35 -1.50 7.63
N PHE A 128 -6.17 -0.97 6.74
CA PHE A 128 -6.00 -1.16 5.30
C PHE A 128 -4.70 -0.54 4.76
N GLY A 129 -4.31 0.62 5.31
CA GLY A 129 -3.04 1.26 4.97
C GLY A 129 -1.83 0.43 5.39
N VAL A 130 -1.81 -0.03 6.64
CA VAL A 130 -0.75 -0.93 7.16
C VAL A 130 -0.73 -2.25 6.41
N TYR A 131 -1.91 -2.88 6.22
CA TYR A 131 -2.04 -4.13 5.47
C TYR A 131 -1.41 -4.00 4.07
N HIS A 132 -1.71 -2.92 3.35
CA HIS A 132 -1.16 -2.70 2.02
C HIS A 132 0.38 -2.67 2.05
N GLN A 133 0.99 -1.88 2.92
CA GLN A 133 2.44 -1.76 2.98
C GLN A 133 3.12 -3.07 3.42
N LEU A 134 2.60 -3.70 4.46
CA LEU A 134 3.14 -4.99 4.93
C LEU A 134 2.93 -6.10 3.90
N SER A 135 1.81 -6.11 3.15
CA SER A 135 1.59 -7.09 2.09
C SER A 135 2.62 -6.96 0.96
N MET A 136 3.07 -5.74 0.65
CA MET A 136 4.14 -5.52 -0.32
C MET A 136 5.50 -6.04 0.20
N ILE A 137 5.79 -5.87 1.49
CA ILE A 137 6.98 -6.45 2.12
C ILE A 137 6.93 -7.98 2.07
N ARG A 138 5.77 -8.59 2.34
CA ARG A 138 5.56 -10.05 2.24
C ARG A 138 5.77 -10.58 0.82
N VAL A 139 5.52 -9.78 -0.21
CA VAL A 139 5.84 -10.15 -1.60
C VAL A 139 7.35 -10.23 -1.84
N LEU A 140 8.14 -9.33 -1.20
CA LEU A 140 9.61 -9.36 -1.28
C LEU A 140 10.21 -10.55 -0.53
N GLU A 141 9.70 -10.80 0.67
CA GLU A 141 10.19 -11.86 1.55
C GLU A 141 9.00 -12.54 2.24
N PRO A 142 8.53 -13.67 1.70
CA PRO A 142 7.31 -14.34 2.19
C PRO A 142 7.38 -14.75 3.66
N THR A 143 8.56 -15.03 4.19
CA THR A 143 8.77 -15.52 5.57
C THR A 143 9.05 -14.42 6.59
N ILE A 144 9.12 -13.16 6.15
CA ILE A 144 9.53 -12.04 7.02
C ILE A 144 8.66 -11.85 8.27
N PHE A 145 7.42 -12.33 8.24
CA PHE A 145 6.48 -12.17 9.35
C PHE A 145 6.30 -13.42 10.20
N ASP A 146 7.02 -14.53 9.93
CA ASP A 146 6.81 -15.80 10.63
C ASP A 146 7.06 -15.68 12.15
N ASP A 147 7.99 -14.84 12.56
CA ASP A 147 8.30 -14.56 13.98
C ASP A 147 7.42 -13.44 14.59
N TRP A 148 6.41 -12.94 13.86
CA TRP A 148 5.55 -11.83 14.27
C TRP A 148 4.07 -12.25 14.39
N PRO A 149 3.67 -13.01 15.41
CA PRO A 149 2.37 -13.68 15.47
C PRO A 149 1.18 -12.72 15.44
N LYS A 150 1.33 -11.48 15.94
CA LYS A 150 0.25 -10.49 15.90
C LYS A 150 0.06 -9.92 14.49
N ILE A 151 1.14 -9.74 13.75
CA ILE A 151 1.06 -9.35 12.34
C ILE A 151 0.43 -10.48 11.52
N VAL A 152 0.80 -11.73 11.75
CA VAL A 152 0.16 -12.89 11.09
C VAL A 152 -1.33 -12.94 11.38
N SER A 153 -1.73 -12.75 12.66
CA SER A 153 -3.14 -12.68 13.06
C SER A 153 -3.87 -11.51 12.38
N PHE A 154 -3.25 -10.35 12.32
CA PHE A 154 -3.77 -9.17 11.64
C PHE A 154 -3.98 -9.39 10.13
N PHE A 155 -3.02 -10.03 9.44
CA PHE A 155 -3.19 -10.42 8.04
C PHE A 155 -4.40 -11.33 7.85
N ASN A 156 -4.48 -12.39 8.65
CA ASN A 156 -5.58 -13.34 8.57
C ASN A 156 -6.94 -12.66 8.80
N ALA A 157 -7.03 -11.79 9.79
CA ALA A 157 -8.25 -11.05 10.07
C ALA A 157 -8.64 -10.13 8.90
N THR A 158 -7.68 -9.38 8.35
CA THR A 158 -7.92 -8.45 7.25
C THR A 158 -8.34 -9.18 5.97
N GLU A 159 -7.65 -10.26 5.61
CA GLU A 159 -7.90 -11.05 4.40
C GLU A 159 -9.24 -11.79 4.43
N ASN A 160 -9.77 -12.06 5.64
CA ASN A 160 -11.09 -12.69 5.82
C ASN A 160 -12.26 -11.69 5.96
N LEU A 161 -12.01 -10.40 5.92
CA LEU A 161 -13.08 -9.41 5.87
C LEU A 161 -13.91 -9.57 4.59
N SER A 162 -15.24 -9.51 4.75
CA SER A 162 -16.15 -9.44 3.60
C SER A 162 -15.79 -8.24 2.72
N GLY A 163 -15.82 -8.44 1.40
CA GLY A 163 -15.38 -7.44 0.42
C GLY A 163 -13.86 -7.40 0.21
N VAL A 164 -13.04 -7.60 1.24
CA VAL A 164 -11.58 -7.71 1.09
C VAL A 164 -11.21 -9.05 0.47
N SER A 165 -11.77 -10.13 0.99
CA SER A 165 -11.56 -11.48 0.47
C SER A 165 -11.95 -11.57 -1.00
N GLU A 166 -13.13 -11.08 -1.38
CA GLU A 166 -13.62 -11.06 -2.76
C GLU A 166 -12.71 -10.22 -3.66
N TYR A 167 -12.29 -9.04 -3.19
CA TYR A 167 -11.36 -8.18 -3.93
C TYR A 167 -10.01 -8.85 -4.15
N LEU A 168 -9.42 -9.45 -3.12
CA LEU A 168 -8.12 -10.11 -3.23
C LEU A 168 -8.14 -11.29 -4.21
N ASN A 169 -9.27 -12.02 -4.26
CA ASN A 169 -9.45 -13.15 -5.17
C ASN A 169 -9.74 -12.74 -6.62
N SER A 170 -10.30 -11.56 -6.83
CA SER A 170 -10.74 -11.08 -8.15
C SER A 170 -9.84 -10.01 -8.78
N ARG A 171 -8.97 -9.37 -7.98
CA ARG A 171 -8.08 -8.32 -8.50
C ARG A 171 -7.08 -8.89 -9.50
N PRO A 172 -6.67 -8.10 -10.50
CA PRO A 172 -5.56 -8.46 -11.38
C PRO A 172 -4.29 -8.76 -10.57
N GLU A 173 -3.44 -9.64 -11.10
CA GLU A 173 -2.11 -9.82 -10.53
C GLU A 173 -1.39 -8.47 -10.46
N LEU A 174 -0.92 -8.11 -9.27
CA LEU A 174 -0.16 -6.87 -9.09
C LEU A 174 1.21 -7.06 -9.72
N VAL A 175 1.49 -6.28 -10.73
CA VAL A 175 2.84 -6.13 -11.29
C VAL A 175 3.67 -5.43 -10.21
N GLY A 176 4.69 -6.11 -9.72
CA GLY A 176 5.14 -5.66 -8.46
C GLY A 176 6.60 -5.64 -8.15
N ILE A 177 6.83 -5.57 -6.93
CA ILE A 177 8.05 -5.55 -6.15
C ILE A 177 8.65 -6.94 -6.21
N LYS A 178 9.30 -7.30 -7.30
CA LYS A 178 10.00 -8.59 -7.50
C LYS A 178 11.29 -8.33 -8.26
N GLU A 179 12.13 -9.35 -8.34
CA GLU A 179 13.41 -9.35 -9.07
C GLU A 179 13.31 -8.80 -10.51
N GLU A 180 12.16 -9.00 -11.15
CA GLU A 180 11.84 -8.39 -12.43
C GLU A 180 10.54 -7.58 -12.30
N PRO A 181 10.60 -6.34 -11.81
CA PRO A 181 9.43 -5.47 -11.82
C PRO A 181 8.97 -5.24 -13.26
N LYS A 182 7.69 -5.44 -13.50
CA LYS A 182 7.13 -5.43 -14.86
C LYS A 182 6.09 -4.33 -15.00
N LEU A 183 6.19 -3.62 -16.10
CA LEU A 183 5.16 -2.73 -16.60
C LEU A 183 4.42 -3.47 -17.73
N ILE A 184 3.10 -3.45 -17.74
CA ILE A 184 2.34 -4.02 -18.85
C ILE A 184 2.08 -2.94 -19.89
N LEU A 185 2.69 -3.09 -21.05
CA LEU A 185 2.49 -2.23 -22.21
C LEU A 185 1.89 -3.06 -23.35
N LYS A 186 0.73 -2.64 -23.86
CA LYS A 186 0.02 -3.33 -24.96
C LYS A 186 -0.11 -4.85 -24.71
N GLY A 187 -0.47 -5.22 -23.48
CA GLY A 187 -0.63 -6.62 -23.06
C GLY A 187 0.68 -7.42 -22.91
N LYS A 188 1.85 -6.79 -23.02
CA LYS A 188 3.16 -7.42 -22.81
C LYS A 188 3.83 -6.87 -21.55
N ALA A 189 4.41 -7.77 -20.75
CA ALA A 189 5.22 -7.39 -19.61
C ALA A 189 6.59 -6.89 -20.09
N VAL A 190 6.96 -5.67 -19.67
CA VAL A 190 8.27 -5.05 -19.95
C VAL A 190 8.90 -4.62 -18.63
N SER A 191 10.23 -4.55 -18.56
CA SER A 191 10.93 -4.04 -17.37
C SER A 191 10.52 -2.61 -17.07
N THR A 192 10.28 -2.30 -15.79
CA THR A 192 10.12 -0.92 -15.34
C THR A 192 11.44 -0.16 -15.52
N GLY A 193 11.37 1.07 -15.97
CA GLY A 193 12.57 1.87 -16.30
C GLY A 193 12.99 1.81 -17.76
N MET A 194 12.43 0.92 -18.58
CA MET A 194 12.54 1.03 -20.02
C MET A 194 11.47 2.03 -20.51
N MET A 195 11.93 3.14 -21.08
CA MET A 195 11.04 4.02 -21.83
C MET A 195 10.61 3.26 -23.10
N PRO A 196 9.33 3.23 -23.45
CA PRO A 196 8.92 2.71 -24.77
C PRO A 196 9.52 3.63 -25.85
N ASP A 197 10.17 3.03 -26.84
CA ASP A 197 10.57 3.69 -28.07
C ASP A 197 9.34 4.21 -28.82
#